data_77dfa6dfdce516d196f46accfe3beb8d
#
_entry.id   77dfa6dfdce516d196f46accfe3beb8d
#
_cell.length_a   1.000
_cell.length_b   1.000
_cell.length_c   1.000
_cell.angle_alpha   90.00
_cell.angle_beta   90.00
_cell.angle_gamma   90.00
#
_symmetry.space_group_name_H-M   'P 1'
#
loop_
_entity.id
_entity.type
_entity.pdbx_description
1 polymer ?
#
loop_
_entity_poly.entity_id
_entity_poly.type
_entity_poly.pdbx_seq_one_letter_code
_entity_poly.pdbx_strand_id
1 'polypeptide(L)'
;PALGDFDRPLSKRGISNALSLSKYISYHQIIFDFILLSPSERTQATLDLVITEKDFLSKTEFQEVIYHAEMSTLLELIRDQDDLNKNILVIGHNPGLHLLIEHLSKTFIEKLPTCGFVKLSNFDSWKDLDANILDLEFFVTPSDLIND
;
A
#
# COMPACT_ATOMS: atom_id res chain seq x y z
N PRO A 1 3.03 -9.30 29.20
CA PRO A 1 4.10 -8.67 28.44
C PRO A 1 3.56 -7.99 27.18
N ALA A 2 4.22 -6.90 26.79
CA ALA A 2 3.85 -6.19 25.59
C ALA A 2 4.15 -7.05 24.35
N LEU A 3 3.26 -7.01 23.37
CA LEU A 3 3.49 -7.66 22.09
C LEU A 3 4.61 -6.97 21.33
N GLY A 4 5.41 -7.73 20.59
CA GLY A 4 6.38 -7.17 19.68
C GLY A 4 5.70 -6.43 18.53
N ASP A 5 6.47 -5.60 17.81
CA ASP A 5 5.93 -4.81 16.71
C ASP A 5 5.22 -5.67 15.64
N PHE A 6 5.81 -6.81 15.30
CA PHE A 6 5.24 -7.71 14.29
C PHE A 6 3.84 -8.22 14.66
N ASP A 7 3.63 -8.52 15.94
CA ASP A 7 2.37 -9.10 16.44
C ASP A 7 1.40 -8.07 16.98
N ARG A 8 1.73 -6.80 16.91
CA ARG A 8 0.90 -5.73 17.43
C ARG A 8 -0.34 -5.53 16.57
N PRO A 9 -1.55 -5.58 17.16
CA PRO A 9 -2.79 -5.40 16.40
C PRO A 9 -3.03 -3.94 16.02
N LEU A 10 -4.00 -3.72 15.15
CA LEU A 10 -4.47 -2.38 14.84
C LEU A 10 -5.09 -1.72 16.07
N SER A 11 -4.79 -0.43 16.25
CA SER A 11 -5.48 0.40 17.23
C SER A 11 -6.93 0.65 16.79
N LYS A 12 -7.76 1.16 17.69
CA LYS A 12 -9.13 1.58 17.38
C LYS A 12 -9.12 2.64 16.27
N ARG A 13 -8.17 3.57 16.32
CA ARG A 13 -8.01 4.60 15.29
C ARG A 13 -7.63 3.97 13.95
N GLY A 14 -6.73 2.99 13.96
CA GLY A 14 -6.34 2.27 12.75
C GLY A 14 -7.51 1.54 12.11
N ILE A 15 -8.37 0.92 12.90
CA ILE A 15 -9.58 0.26 12.42
C ILE A 15 -10.52 1.28 11.75
N SER A 16 -10.77 2.40 12.42
CA SER A 16 -11.61 3.46 11.90
C SER A 16 -11.07 4.03 10.57
N ASN A 17 -9.77 4.26 10.52
CA ASN A 17 -9.11 4.76 9.31
C ASN A 17 -9.22 3.76 8.15
N ALA A 18 -9.03 2.47 8.43
CA ALA A 18 -9.14 1.43 7.42
C ALA A 18 -10.57 1.33 6.86
N LEU A 19 -11.58 1.46 7.71
CA LEU A 19 -12.98 1.45 7.27
C LEU A 19 -13.30 2.66 6.40
N SER A 20 -12.77 3.83 6.73
CA SER A 20 -12.94 5.03 5.88
C SER A 20 -12.29 4.85 4.52
N LEU A 21 -11.10 4.26 4.49
CA LEU A 21 -10.41 3.97 3.23
C LEU A 21 -11.17 2.94 2.39
N SER A 22 -11.77 1.94 3.03
CA SER A 22 -12.61 0.96 2.35
C SER A 22 -13.77 1.62 1.60
N LYS A 23 -14.43 2.57 2.25
CA LYS A 23 -15.52 3.33 1.62
C LYS A 23 -15.04 4.12 0.41
N TYR A 24 -13.88 4.75 0.53
CA TYR A 24 -13.27 5.50 -0.57
C TYR A 24 -12.99 4.59 -1.78
N ILE A 25 -12.37 3.45 -1.53
CA ILE A 25 -12.02 2.48 -2.58
C ILE A 25 -13.29 1.97 -3.28
N SER A 26 -14.31 1.63 -2.51
CA SER A 26 -15.59 1.17 -3.08
C SER A 26 -16.30 2.24 -3.87
N TYR A 27 -16.36 3.45 -3.34
CA TYR A 27 -17.02 4.58 -4.00
C TYR A 27 -16.38 4.90 -5.35
N HIS A 28 -15.05 4.91 -5.40
CA HIS A 28 -14.29 5.21 -6.62
C HIS A 28 -14.07 4.00 -7.52
N GLN A 29 -14.59 2.83 -7.13
CA GLN A 29 -14.46 1.59 -7.90
C GLN A 29 -13.01 1.24 -8.23
N ILE A 30 -12.11 1.45 -7.26
CA ILE A 30 -10.70 1.13 -7.42
C ILE A 30 -10.51 -0.38 -7.30
N ILE A 31 -9.85 -0.97 -8.28
CA ILE A 31 -9.63 -2.41 -8.34
C ILE A 31 -8.14 -2.74 -8.32
N PHE A 32 -7.83 -3.93 -7.82
CA PHE A 32 -6.46 -4.44 -7.76
C PHE A 32 -6.40 -5.83 -8.40
N ASP A 33 -5.38 -6.05 -9.21
CA ASP A 33 -5.15 -7.36 -9.84
C ASP A 33 -4.33 -8.27 -8.93
N PHE A 34 -3.47 -7.68 -8.12
CA PHE A 34 -2.57 -8.41 -7.23
C PHE A 34 -2.25 -7.56 -6.01
N ILE A 35 -2.02 -8.22 -4.87
CA ILE A 35 -1.76 -7.56 -3.59
C ILE A 35 -0.50 -8.15 -2.98
N LEU A 36 0.48 -7.30 -2.70
CA LEU A 36 1.71 -7.65 -1.99
C LEU A 36 1.58 -7.16 -0.56
N LEU A 37 1.63 -8.07 0.40
CA LEU A 37 1.28 -7.80 1.79
C LEU A 37 2.41 -8.15 2.74
N SER A 38 2.78 -7.22 3.61
CA SER A 38 3.62 -7.50 4.76
C SER A 38 2.90 -8.49 5.69
N PRO A 39 3.59 -9.48 6.24
CA PRO A 39 2.95 -10.46 7.11
C PRO A 39 2.68 -10.00 8.54
N SER A 40 2.95 -8.74 8.89
CA SER A 40 2.65 -8.23 10.22
C SER A 40 1.16 -8.28 10.53
N GLU A 41 0.82 -8.40 11.80
CA GLU A 41 -0.58 -8.48 12.25
C GLU A 41 -1.40 -7.28 11.78
N ARG A 42 -0.87 -6.07 11.98
CA ARG A 42 -1.62 -4.85 11.63
C ARG A 42 -1.83 -4.65 10.13
N THR A 43 -0.90 -5.10 9.28
CA THR A 43 -1.09 -5.01 7.82
C THR A 43 -2.10 -6.02 7.32
N GLN A 44 -2.12 -7.22 7.89
CA GLN A 44 -3.15 -8.21 7.59
C GLN A 44 -4.54 -7.71 7.99
N ALA A 45 -4.65 -7.14 9.19
CA ALA A 45 -5.90 -6.58 9.67
C ALA A 45 -6.36 -5.40 8.81
N THR A 46 -5.43 -4.56 8.35
CA THR A 46 -5.74 -3.46 7.45
C THR A 46 -6.33 -3.98 6.14
N LEU A 47 -5.69 -4.97 5.53
CA LEU A 47 -6.18 -5.55 4.27
C LEU A 47 -7.61 -6.10 4.44
N ASP A 48 -7.85 -6.84 5.53
CA ASP A 48 -9.16 -7.43 5.78
C ASP A 48 -10.27 -6.38 5.90
N LEU A 49 -9.95 -5.20 6.40
CA LEU A 49 -10.91 -4.11 6.56
C LEU A 49 -11.06 -3.27 5.29
N VAL A 50 -9.97 -3.06 4.55
CA VAL A 50 -9.94 -2.17 3.39
C VAL A 50 -10.57 -2.80 2.16
N ILE A 51 -10.31 -4.08 1.93
CA ILE A 51 -10.78 -4.78 0.73
C ILE A 51 -12.02 -5.61 1.07
N THR A 52 -13.13 -5.33 0.40
CA THR A 52 -14.40 -6.03 0.61
C THR A 52 -14.68 -7.12 -0.43
N GLU A 53 -13.86 -7.18 -1.48
CA GLU A 53 -14.00 -8.20 -2.52
C GLU A 53 -13.74 -9.59 -1.94
N LYS A 54 -14.63 -10.54 -2.22
CA LYS A 54 -14.58 -11.88 -1.60
C LYS A 54 -13.34 -12.68 -1.96
N ASP A 55 -12.82 -12.48 -3.17
CA ASP A 55 -11.71 -13.29 -3.70
C ASP A 55 -10.34 -12.63 -3.53
N PHE A 56 -10.23 -11.62 -2.66
CA PHE A 56 -8.96 -10.90 -2.53
C PHE A 56 -7.81 -11.79 -2.05
N LEU A 57 -8.09 -12.85 -1.28
CA LEU A 57 -7.06 -13.76 -0.80
C LEU A 57 -6.38 -14.53 -1.93
N SER A 58 -7.11 -14.86 -2.99
CA SER A 58 -6.55 -15.60 -4.13
C SER A 58 -5.53 -14.79 -4.92
N LYS A 59 -5.54 -13.46 -4.80
CA LYS A 59 -4.60 -12.57 -5.45
C LYS A 59 -3.68 -11.83 -4.48
N THR A 60 -3.60 -12.30 -3.23
CA THR A 60 -2.74 -11.74 -2.19
C THR A 60 -1.55 -12.64 -1.95
N GLU A 61 -0.36 -12.04 -1.97
CA GLU A 61 0.88 -12.75 -1.68
C GLU A 61 1.57 -12.11 -0.47
N PHE A 62 1.81 -12.92 0.57
CA PHE A 62 2.58 -12.48 1.72
C PHE A 62 4.05 -12.42 1.34
N GLN A 63 4.68 -11.28 1.61
CA GLN A 63 6.09 -11.04 1.32
C GLN A 63 6.81 -10.62 2.59
N GLU A 64 7.56 -11.55 3.18
CA GLU A 64 8.32 -11.26 4.41
C GLU A 64 9.29 -10.11 4.23
N VAL A 65 9.86 -9.96 3.03
CA VAL A 65 10.82 -8.90 2.74
C VAL A 65 10.22 -7.49 2.89
N ILE A 66 8.89 -7.35 2.84
CA ILE A 66 8.25 -6.05 3.01
C ILE A 66 8.37 -5.55 4.44
N TYR A 67 8.38 -6.46 5.41
CA TYR A 67 8.55 -6.09 6.81
C TYR A 67 9.97 -5.54 7.01
N HIS A 68 10.08 -4.30 7.47
CA HIS A 68 11.34 -3.56 7.60
C HIS A 68 12.08 -3.30 6.28
N ALA A 69 11.39 -3.35 5.15
CA ALA A 69 12.02 -3.16 3.85
C ALA A 69 12.53 -1.74 3.65
N GLU A 70 13.73 -1.62 3.10
CA GLU A 70 14.22 -0.37 2.56
C GLU A 70 13.57 -0.11 1.20
N MET A 71 13.67 1.13 0.73
CA MET A 71 13.09 1.54 -0.56
C MET A 71 13.60 0.66 -1.72
N SER A 72 14.90 0.38 -1.75
CA SER A 72 15.50 -0.43 -2.82
C SER A 72 14.95 -1.86 -2.85
N THR A 73 14.68 -2.45 -1.70
CA THR A 73 14.10 -3.79 -1.60
C THR A 73 12.67 -3.80 -2.13
N LEU A 74 11.88 -2.79 -1.79
CA LEU A 74 10.52 -2.66 -2.30
C LEU A 74 10.50 -2.46 -3.81
N LEU A 75 11.40 -1.63 -4.32
CA LEU A 75 11.52 -1.38 -5.76
C LEU A 75 11.84 -2.66 -6.52
N GLU A 76 12.82 -3.43 -6.02
CA GLU A 76 13.21 -4.69 -6.63
C GLU A 76 12.04 -5.69 -6.63
N LEU A 77 11.33 -5.81 -5.52
CA LEU A 77 10.16 -6.68 -5.42
C LEU A 77 9.09 -6.32 -6.47
N ILE A 78 8.82 -5.04 -6.66
CA ILE A 78 7.82 -4.58 -7.60
C ILE A 78 8.29 -4.78 -9.05
N ARG A 79 9.56 -4.55 -9.32
CA ARG A 79 10.13 -4.80 -10.67
C ARG A 79 9.99 -6.25 -11.11
N ASP A 80 10.00 -7.18 -10.16
CA ASP A 80 9.92 -8.62 -10.45
C ASP A 80 8.49 -9.11 -10.71
N GLN A 81 7.49 -8.23 -10.63
CA GLN A 81 6.11 -8.64 -10.80
C GLN A 81 5.75 -8.89 -12.25
N ASP A 82 4.77 -9.76 -12.46
CA ASP A 82 4.26 -10.13 -13.78
C ASP A 82 3.47 -8.95 -14.37
N ASP A 83 3.75 -8.61 -15.62
CA ASP A 83 3.07 -7.52 -16.34
C ASP A 83 1.60 -7.82 -16.64
N LEU A 84 1.15 -9.05 -16.47
CA LEU A 84 -0.27 -9.36 -16.53
C LEU A 84 -1.05 -8.69 -15.40
N ASN A 85 -0.39 -8.41 -14.28
CA ASN A 85 -0.97 -7.66 -13.18
C ASN A 85 -0.78 -6.17 -13.42
N LYS A 86 -1.84 -5.49 -13.85
CA LYS A 86 -1.77 -4.07 -14.20
C LYS A 86 -1.87 -3.15 -13.00
N ASN A 87 -2.61 -3.56 -11.97
CA ASN A 87 -2.83 -2.74 -10.77
C ASN A 87 -2.42 -3.55 -9.54
N ILE A 88 -1.27 -3.21 -8.98
CA ILE A 88 -0.73 -3.89 -7.80
C ILE A 88 -0.87 -2.99 -6.58
N LEU A 89 -1.44 -3.54 -5.52
CA LEU A 89 -1.48 -2.88 -4.22
C LEU A 89 -0.34 -3.41 -3.35
N VAL A 90 0.40 -2.51 -2.73
CA VAL A 90 1.43 -2.85 -1.76
C VAL A 90 1.02 -2.31 -0.39
N ILE A 91 0.95 -3.19 0.59
CA ILE A 91 0.67 -2.81 1.98
C ILE A 91 1.90 -3.13 2.82
N GLY A 92 2.54 -2.10 3.33
CA GLY A 92 3.80 -2.24 4.04
C GLY A 92 4.01 -1.13 5.05
N HIS A 93 5.24 -0.69 5.18
CA HIS A 93 5.68 0.15 6.28
C HIS A 93 6.53 1.33 5.83
N ASN A 94 6.57 2.35 6.66
CA ASN A 94 7.49 3.47 6.51
C ASN A 94 8.80 3.16 7.27
N PRO A 95 9.93 3.77 6.86
CA PRO A 95 10.03 4.81 5.83
C PRO A 95 10.12 4.28 4.39
N GLY A 96 10.19 2.97 4.19
CA GLY A 96 10.41 2.39 2.87
C GLY A 96 9.38 2.83 1.83
N LEU A 97 8.09 2.75 2.16
CA LEU A 97 7.02 3.16 1.25
C LEU A 97 7.08 4.65 0.90
N HIS A 98 7.28 5.49 1.91
CA HIS A 98 7.36 6.94 1.72
C HIS A 98 8.50 7.28 0.74
N LEU A 99 9.69 6.73 1.00
CA LEU A 99 10.86 6.97 0.16
C LEU A 99 10.67 6.42 -1.25
N LEU A 100 10.00 5.28 -1.39
CA LEU A 100 9.71 4.70 -2.70
C LEU A 100 8.82 5.61 -3.54
N ILE A 101 7.78 6.17 -2.94
CA ILE A 101 6.87 7.08 -3.62
C ILE A 101 7.61 8.31 -4.13
N GLU A 102 8.44 8.92 -3.28
CA GLU A 102 9.22 10.10 -3.67
C GLU A 102 10.24 9.76 -4.76
N HIS A 103 10.85 8.59 -4.68
CA HIS A 103 11.83 8.14 -5.68
C HIS A 103 11.20 7.98 -7.06
N LEU A 104 10.05 7.32 -7.13
CA LEU A 104 9.41 6.99 -8.40
C LEU A 104 8.69 8.16 -9.06
N SER A 105 8.19 9.14 -8.29
CA SER A 105 7.25 10.14 -8.79
C SER A 105 7.76 11.58 -8.82
N LYS A 106 8.94 11.86 -8.34
CA LYS A 106 9.45 13.25 -8.13
C LYS A 106 8.59 14.09 -7.20
N THR A 107 7.60 13.50 -6.55
CA THR A 107 6.71 14.25 -5.69
C THR A 107 7.22 14.19 -4.25
N PHE A 108 7.43 15.36 -3.64
CA PHE A 108 7.75 15.43 -2.23
C PHE A 108 6.48 15.23 -1.41
N ILE A 109 6.54 14.32 -0.45
CA ILE A 109 5.46 14.09 0.50
C ILE A 109 6.01 14.36 1.89
N GLU A 110 5.43 15.33 2.59
CA GLU A 110 5.88 15.68 3.93
C GLU A 110 5.71 14.50 4.89
N LYS A 111 4.57 13.81 4.80
CA LYS A 111 4.28 12.67 5.66
C LYS A 111 3.34 11.69 4.94
N LEU A 112 3.67 10.40 5.00
CA LEU A 112 2.75 9.32 4.61
C LEU A 112 2.18 8.72 5.90
N PRO A 113 0.97 9.10 6.30
CA PRO A 113 0.39 8.62 7.55
C PRO A 113 -0.08 7.17 7.44
N THR A 114 -0.38 6.56 8.56
CA THR A 114 -1.05 5.25 8.62
C THR A 114 -2.34 5.33 7.80
N CYS A 115 -2.60 4.34 6.96
CA CYS A 115 -3.72 4.30 6.01
C CYS A 115 -3.69 5.43 4.98
N GLY A 116 -2.57 6.10 4.80
CA GLY A 116 -2.35 6.95 3.64
C GLY A 116 -2.37 6.09 2.38
N PHE A 117 -3.05 6.55 1.34
CA PHE A 117 -3.25 5.78 0.12
C PHE A 117 -2.78 6.59 -1.09
N VAL A 118 -1.83 6.02 -1.83
CA VAL A 118 -1.20 6.69 -2.96
C VAL A 118 -1.33 5.83 -4.20
N LYS A 119 -1.68 6.45 -5.33
CA LYS A 119 -1.63 5.78 -6.61
C LYS A 119 -0.61 6.45 -7.52
N LEU A 120 0.31 5.64 -8.02
CA LEU A 120 1.28 6.02 -9.05
C LEU A 120 0.92 5.32 -10.34
N SER A 121 1.11 5.99 -11.47
CA SER A 121 0.69 5.47 -12.77
C SER A 121 1.64 5.91 -13.88
N ASN A 122 1.34 5.44 -15.09
CA ASN A 122 1.99 5.86 -16.33
C ASN A 122 3.33 5.18 -16.57
N PHE A 123 3.28 3.85 -16.69
CA PHE A 123 4.44 3.03 -17.07
C PHE A 123 3.98 1.85 -17.95
N ASP A 124 4.93 1.23 -18.64
CA ASP A 124 4.63 0.10 -19.53
C ASP A 124 4.89 -1.27 -18.90
N SER A 125 5.99 -1.43 -18.20
CA SER A 125 6.37 -2.70 -17.58
C SER A 125 6.96 -2.46 -16.20
N TRP A 126 6.66 -3.37 -15.25
CA TRP A 126 7.18 -3.28 -13.88
C TRP A 126 8.71 -3.27 -13.85
N LYS A 127 9.36 -4.03 -14.73
CA LYS A 127 10.83 -4.10 -14.75
C LYS A 127 11.49 -2.77 -15.10
N ASP A 128 10.76 -1.85 -15.73
CA ASP A 128 11.29 -0.57 -16.18
C ASP A 128 11.13 0.55 -15.15
N LEU A 129 10.52 0.27 -14.01
CA LEU A 129 10.35 1.26 -12.95
C LEU A 129 11.70 1.80 -12.49
N ASP A 130 11.82 3.12 -12.43
CA ASP A 130 13.04 3.80 -12.02
C ASP A 130 12.71 5.18 -11.49
N ALA A 131 13.74 5.93 -11.10
CA ALA A 131 13.60 7.26 -10.55
C ALA A 131 12.80 8.18 -11.47
N ASN A 132 11.80 8.83 -10.88
CA ASN A 132 11.08 9.96 -11.48
C ASN A 132 10.27 9.64 -12.73
N ILE A 133 9.95 8.40 -12.99
CA ILE A 133 9.22 8.03 -14.22
C ILE A 133 7.71 7.93 -14.05
N LEU A 134 7.22 7.85 -12.82
CA LEU A 134 5.78 7.72 -12.58
C LEU A 134 5.13 9.06 -12.27
N ASP A 135 3.83 9.13 -12.56
CA ASP A 135 2.99 10.25 -12.15
C ASP A 135 2.27 9.89 -10.86
N LEU A 136 2.19 10.84 -9.94
CA LEU A 136 1.36 10.69 -8.76
C LEU A 136 -0.07 11.04 -9.16
N GLU A 137 -0.93 10.02 -9.24
CA GLU A 137 -2.31 10.20 -9.66
C GLU A 137 -3.18 10.75 -8.54
N PHE A 138 -3.02 10.21 -7.32
CA PHE A 138 -3.67 10.77 -6.14
C PHE A 138 -2.92 10.37 -4.86
N PHE A 139 -3.17 11.14 -3.82
CA PHE A 139 -2.72 10.87 -2.47
C PHE A 139 -3.84 11.28 -1.51
N VAL A 140 -4.42 10.30 -0.83
CA VAL A 140 -5.47 10.54 0.16
C VAL A 140 -5.04 10.04 1.52
N THR A 141 -5.42 10.77 2.55
CA THR A 141 -5.10 10.46 3.95
C THR A 141 -6.39 10.27 4.73
N PRO A 142 -6.32 9.62 5.90
CA PRO A 142 -7.52 9.50 6.74
C PRO A 142 -8.17 10.84 7.07
N SER A 143 -7.37 11.89 7.27
CA SER A 143 -7.92 13.22 7.56
C SER A 143 -8.69 13.80 6.37
N ASP A 144 -8.32 13.44 5.15
CA ASP A 144 -9.08 13.84 3.95
C ASP A 144 -10.44 13.17 3.89
N LEU A 145 -10.58 11.98 4.48
CA LEU A 145 -11.77 11.14 4.39
C LEU A 145 -12.76 11.36 5.52
N ILE A 146 -12.33 11.96 6.63
CA ILE A 146 -13.18 12.18 7.81
C ILE A 146 -14.34 13.12 7.50
N ASN A 147 -14.17 14.06 6.57
CA ASN A 147 -15.15 15.10 6.25
C ASN A 147 -16.13 14.69 5.14
N ASP A 148 -16.04 13.46 4.69
CA ASP A 148 -16.97 12.92 3.68
C ASP A 148 -18.20 12.23 4.35
#